data_6cc51212d7d36b3e15cb82390c3ff4ad
#
_entry.id   6cc51212d7d36b3e15cb82390c3ff4ad
#
_cell.length_a   1.000
_cell.length_b   1.000
_cell.length_c   1.000
_cell.angle_alpha   90.00
_cell.angle_beta   90.00
_cell.angle_gamma   90.00
#
_symmetry.space_group_name_H-M   'P 1'
#
loop_
_entity.id
_entity.type
_entity.pdbx_description
1 polymer ?
#
loop_
_entity_poly.entity_id
_entity_poly.type
_entity_poly.pdbx_seq_one_letter_code
_entity_poly.pdbx_strand_id
1 'polypeptide(L)'
;MTATRHVLPRSLADALRQNDDADLADLLTARPDLLHPVPSDFTALATRATSGPSVSRCLDSLTALDLFVLSTAARLCGDAAVSIPDLTEVAVAGISPDARGDVTTSIRRLRSLAMLWGSSTAVRAIHP
;
A
#
# COMPACT_ATOMS: atom_id res chain seq x y z
N MET A 1 28.83 0.14 16.02
CA MET A 1 27.65 0.75 15.43
C MET A 1 26.63 -0.31 15.13
N THR A 2 25.54 -0.12 15.57
CA THR A 2 24.47 -0.99 15.18
C THR A 2 23.59 -0.27 14.23
N ALA A 3 23.74 -0.57 12.99
CA ALA A 3 22.72 -0.18 12.07
C ALA A 3 21.42 -0.79 12.54
N THR A 4 20.43 0.04 12.70
CA THR A 4 19.10 -0.46 12.89
C THR A 4 18.76 -1.28 11.68
N ARG A 5 18.64 -2.59 11.86
CA ARG A 5 18.20 -3.43 10.77
C ARG A 5 16.75 -3.16 10.50
N HIS A 6 16.49 -2.62 9.34
CA HIS A 6 15.14 -2.63 8.84
C HIS A 6 14.84 -4.03 8.35
N VAL A 7 14.15 -4.79 9.16
CA VAL A 7 13.63 -6.08 8.74
C VAL A 7 12.50 -5.79 7.75
N LEU A 8 12.60 -6.33 6.54
CA LEU A 8 11.52 -6.21 5.56
C LEU A 8 10.26 -6.87 6.12
N PRO A 9 9.12 -6.20 6.08
CA PRO A 9 7.90 -6.80 6.58
C PRO A 9 7.52 -8.01 5.73
N ARG A 10 7.17 -9.11 6.38
CA ARG A 10 6.78 -10.35 5.72
C ARG A 10 5.28 -10.42 5.46
N SER A 11 4.52 -9.57 6.11
CA SER A 11 3.07 -9.54 6.01
C SER A 11 2.59 -8.12 6.18
N LEU A 12 1.34 -7.87 5.79
CA LEU A 12 0.73 -6.58 6.03
C LEU A 12 0.68 -6.25 7.54
N ALA A 13 0.42 -7.25 8.39
CA ALA A 13 0.43 -7.04 9.83
C ALA A 13 1.79 -6.53 10.31
N ASP A 14 2.89 -7.09 9.81
CA ASP A 14 4.23 -6.63 10.13
C ASP A 14 4.47 -5.20 9.65
N ALA A 15 4.02 -4.90 8.43
CA ALA A 15 4.15 -3.56 7.87
C ALA A 15 3.39 -2.53 8.70
N LEU A 16 2.18 -2.85 9.13
CA LEU A 16 1.37 -1.97 9.98
C LEU A 16 2.02 -1.76 11.34
N ARG A 17 2.62 -2.81 11.89
CA ARG A 17 3.30 -2.73 13.20
C ARG A 17 4.53 -1.83 13.12
N GLN A 18 5.19 -1.76 11.96
CA GLN A 18 6.36 -0.92 11.73
C GLN A 18 6.02 0.53 11.43
N ASN A 19 4.76 0.84 11.11
CA ASN A 19 4.33 2.21 10.86
C ASN A 19 4.40 3.02 12.16
N ASP A 20 4.68 4.32 12.01
CA ASP A 20 4.58 5.23 13.15
C ASP A 20 3.10 5.61 13.39
N ASP A 21 2.86 6.33 14.49
CA ASP A 21 1.50 6.70 14.87
C ASP A 21 0.83 7.60 13.84
N ALA A 22 1.59 8.47 13.19
CA ALA A 22 1.06 9.37 12.17
C ALA A 22 0.59 8.59 10.95
N ASP A 23 1.35 7.60 10.51
CA ASP A 23 0.99 6.76 9.36
C ASP A 23 -0.26 5.94 9.68
N LEU A 24 -0.35 5.39 10.88
CA LEU A 24 -1.54 4.64 11.31
C LEU A 24 -2.76 5.55 11.39
N ALA A 25 -2.60 6.76 11.91
CA ALA A 25 -3.69 7.72 11.99
C ALA A 25 -4.20 8.09 10.60
N ASP A 26 -3.30 8.29 9.63
CA ASP A 26 -3.67 8.58 8.25
C ASP A 26 -4.47 7.44 7.64
N LEU A 27 -4.01 6.20 7.85
CA LEU A 27 -4.72 5.01 7.35
C LEU A 27 -6.13 4.92 7.93
N LEU A 28 -6.27 5.06 9.22
CA LEU A 28 -7.55 4.91 9.91
C LEU A 28 -8.50 6.07 9.60
N THR A 29 -7.96 7.26 9.33
CA THR A 29 -8.75 8.39 8.88
C THR A 29 -9.28 8.17 7.47
N ALA A 30 -8.44 7.62 6.58
CA ALA A 30 -8.82 7.37 5.20
C ALA A 30 -9.72 6.14 5.05
N ARG A 31 -9.59 5.17 5.95
CA ARG A 31 -10.38 3.93 5.94
C ARG A 31 -11.04 3.69 7.30
N PRO A 32 -12.05 4.52 7.64
CA PRO A 32 -12.66 4.45 8.98
C PRO A 32 -13.38 3.15 9.26
N ASP A 33 -13.75 2.38 8.25
CA ASP A 33 -14.36 1.06 8.44
C ASP A 33 -13.43 0.10 9.18
N LEU A 34 -12.12 0.35 9.16
CA LEU A 34 -11.15 -0.50 9.87
C LEU A 34 -11.29 -0.40 11.40
N LEU A 35 -11.96 0.63 11.90
CA LEU A 35 -12.18 0.84 13.32
C LEU A 35 -13.51 0.29 13.84
N HIS A 36 -14.35 -0.29 12.98
CA HIS A 36 -15.70 -0.72 13.36
C HIS A 36 -15.95 -2.19 13.00
N PRO A 37 -15.80 -3.08 14.00
CA PRO A 37 -15.37 -2.85 15.38
C PRO A 37 -13.86 -2.61 15.49
N VAL A 38 -13.42 -2.03 16.61
CA VAL A 38 -12.01 -1.77 16.83
C VAL A 38 -11.21 -3.08 16.81
N PRO A 39 -10.16 -3.19 15.98
CA PRO A 39 -9.37 -4.42 15.95
C PRO A 39 -8.56 -4.59 17.23
N SER A 40 -8.39 -5.86 17.64
CA SER A 40 -7.69 -6.17 18.90
C SER A 40 -6.17 -6.08 18.76
N ASP A 41 -5.64 -6.26 17.56
CA ASP A 41 -4.20 -6.24 17.28
C ASP A 41 -3.94 -5.96 15.80
N PHE A 42 -2.66 -5.93 15.42
CA PHE A 42 -2.28 -5.65 14.03
C PHE A 42 -2.67 -6.78 13.08
N THR A 43 -2.70 -8.02 13.56
CA THR A 43 -3.17 -9.15 12.74
C THR A 43 -4.64 -8.99 12.39
N ALA A 44 -5.46 -8.62 13.36
CA ALA A 44 -6.89 -8.37 13.12
C ALA A 44 -7.09 -7.18 12.19
N LEU A 45 -6.30 -6.12 12.36
CA LEU A 45 -6.35 -4.94 11.49
C LEU A 45 -5.99 -5.32 10.05
N ALA A 46 -4.92 -6.08 9.86
CA ALA A 46 -4.48 -6.51 8.53
C ALA A 46 -5.53 -7.41 7.86
N THR A 47 -6.12 -8.32 8.62
CA THR A 47 -7.18 -9.19 8.10
C THR A 47 -8.37 -8.37 7.61
N ARG A 48 -8.77 -7.36 8.38
CA ARG A 48 -9.87 -6.50 7.98
C ARG A 48 -9.52 -5.64 6.78
N ALA A 49 -8.30 -5.09 6.75
CA ALA A 49 -7.84 -4.23 5.67
C ALA A 49 -7.77 -4.96 4.33
N THR A 50 -7.61 -6.27 4.34
CA THR A 50 -7.57 -7.11 3.14
C THR A 50 -8.88 -7.85 2.89
N SER A 51 -9.90 -7.65 3.72
CA SER A 51 -11.20 -8.27 3.49
C SER A 51 -11.85 -7.70 2.23
N GLY A 52 -12.61 -8.53 1.52
CA GLY A 52 -13.28 -8.13 0.29
C GLY A 52 -14.10 -6.84 0.44
N PRO A 53 -14.99 -6.74 1.44
CA PRO A 53 -15.79 -5.52 1.61
C PRO A 53 -14.97 -4.27 1.88
N SER A 54 -13.92 -4.36 2.69
CA SER A 54 -13.07 -3.20 3.01
C SER A 54 -12.25 -2.77 1.80
N VAL A 55 -11.67 -3.73 1.07
CA VAL A 55 -10.93 -3.45 -0.15
C VAL A 55 -11.84 -2.82 -1.21
N SER A 56 -13.02 -3.38 -1.41
CA SER A 56 -13.98 -2.85 -2.38
C SER A 56 -14.37 -1.41 -2.06
N ARG A 57 -14.61 -1.11 -0.79
CA ARG A 57 -14.91 0.26 -0.36
C ARG A 57 -13.75 1.20 -0.62
N CYS A 58 -12.52 0.75 -0.36
CA CYS A 58 -11.32 1.55 -0.64
C CYS A 58 -11.15 1.78 -2.13
N LEU A 59 -11.35 0.76 -2.97
CA LEU A 59 -11.25 0.88 -4.42
C LEU A 59 -12.21 1.92 -4.97
N ASP A 60 -13.41 2.04 -4.40
CA ASP A 60 -14.40 3.02 -4.83
C ASP A 60 -13.93 4.46 -4.63
N SER A 61 -12.98 4.69 -3.74
CA SER A 61 -12.45 6.02 -3.47
C SER A 61 -11.26 6.39 -4.36
N LEU A 62 -10.75 5.45 -5.14
CA LEU A 62 -9.54 5.65 -5.94
C LEU A 62 -9.85 6.30 -7.29
N THR A 63 -8.91 7.09 -7.79
CA THR A 63 -8.97 7.65 -9.13
C THR A 63 -8.60 6.57 -10.16
N ALA A 64 -8.89 6.86 -11.45
CA ALA A 64 -8.47 5.97 -12.54
C ALA A 64 -6.95 5.76 -12.54
N LEU A 65 -6.18 6.82 -12.26
CA LEU A 65 -4.72 6.71 -12.17
C LEU A 65 -4.30 5.81 -11.02
N ASP A 66 -4.92 5.98 -9.85
CA ASP A 66 -4.64 5.13 -8.69
C ASP A 66 -4.88 3.66 -9.02
N LEU A 67 -5.99 3.36 -9.69
CA LEU A 67 -6.33 2.00 -10.10
C LEU A 67 -5.33 1.45 -11.11
N PHE A 68 -4.88 2.28 -12.05
CA PHE A 68 -3.87 1.88 -13.02
C PHE A 68 -2.55 1.53 -12.34
N VAL A 69 -2.10 2.38 -11.41
CA VAL A 69 -0.86 2.16 -10.67
C VAL A 69 -0.97 0.91 -9.81
N LEU A 70 -2.09 0.73 -9.12
CA LEU A 70 -2.32 -0.46 -8.30
C LEU A 70 -2.33 -1.73 -9.14
N SER A 71 -3.01 -1.71 -10.29
CA SER A 71 -3.04 -2.85 -11.21
C SER A 71 -1.64 -3.19 -11.74
N THR A 72 -0.86 -2.15 -12.06
CA THR A 72 0.51 -2.32 -12.51
C THR A 72 1.36 -2.98 -11.42
N ALA A 73 1.23 -2.50 -10.17
CA ALA A 73 1.93 -3.09 -9.04
C ALA A 73 1.54 -4.55 -8.84
N ALA A 74 0.26 -4.87 -8.92
CA ALA A 74 -0.21 -6.25 -8.75
C ALA A 74 0.37 -7.19 -9.81
N ARG A 75 0.47 -6.73 -11.04
CA ARG A 75 1.06 -7.53 -12.12
C ARG A 75 2.56 -7.73 -11.93
N LEU A 76 3.26 -6.69 -11.49
CA LEU A 76 4.71 -6.75 -11.29
C LEU A 76 5.10 -7.57 -10.07
N CYS A 77 4.30 -7.47 -9.01
CA CYS A 77 4.59 -8.19 -7.77
C CYS A 77 4.47 -9.71 -7.95
N GLY A 78 3.37 -10.18 -8.55
CA GLY A 78 3.12 -11.62 -8.56
C GLY A 78 3.31 -12.18 -7.16
N ASP A 79 4.26 -13.11 -7.02
CA ASP A 79 4.65 -13.68 -5.72
C ASP A 79 5.83 -12.94 -5.10
N ALA A 80 6.36 -11.92 -5.74
CA ALA A 80 7.53 -11.16 -5.28
C ALA A 80 7.13 -9.72 -4.99
N ALA A 81 8.09 -8.94 -4.54
CA ALA A 81 7.91 -7.51 -4.34
C ALA A 81 8.53 -6.73 -5.50
N VAL A 82 8.13 -5.48 -5.67
CA VAL A 82 8.69 -4.57 -6.65
C VAL A 82 9.20 -3.32 -5.94
N SER A 83 10.30 -2.73 -6.43
CA SER A 83 10.79 -1.48 -5.89
C SER A 83 9.91 -0.31 -6.36
N ILE A 84 9.84 0.76 -5.56
CA ILE A 84 9.10 1.95 -5.97
C ILE A 84 9.69 2.55 -7.26
N PRO A 85 11.02 2.67 -7.43
CA PRO A 85 11.56 3.14 -8.70
C PRO A 85 11.12 2.29 -9.89
N ASP A 86 11.15 0.97 -9.78
CA ASP A 86 10.73 0.09 -10.88
C ASP A 86 9.25 0.24 -11.19
N LEU A 87 8.42 0.29 -10.15
CA LEU A 87 6.98 0.51 -10.32
C LEU A 87 6.71 1.84 -11.01
N THR A 88 7.42 2.89 -10.59
CA THR A 88 7.29 4.22 -11.18
C THR A 88 7.62 4.20 -12.66
N GLU A 89 8.75 3.57 -13.04
CA GLU A 89 9.17 3.53 -14.43
C GLU A 89 8.18 2.78 -15.31
N VAL A 90 7.68 1.65 -14.83
CA VAL A 90 6.71 0.85 -15.61
C VAL A 90 5.39 1.61 -15.76
N ALA A 91 4.90 2.24 -14.68
CA ALA A 91 3.66 3.00 -14.73
C ALA A 91 3.78 4.21 -15.66
N VAL A 92 4.89 4.95 -15.57
CA VAL A 92 5.14 6.11 -16.43
C VAL A 92 5.23 5.68 -17.90
N ALA A 93 5.90 4.56 -18.19
CA ALA A 93 5.99 4.05 -19.54
C ALA A 93 4.62 3.71 -20.14
N GLY A 94 3.67 3.32 -19.31
CA GLY A 94 2.31 3.01 -19.75
C GLY A 94 1.42 4.24 -19.95
N ILE A 95 1.88 5.41 -19.54
CA ILE A 95 1.10 6.66 -19.65
C ILE A 95 1.89 7.68 -20.49
N SER A 96 2.79 8.42 -19.83
CA SER A 96 3.64 9.40 -20.50
C SER A 96 4.71 9.86 -19.51
N PRO A 97 5.89 10.36 -20.02
CA PRO A 97 6.91 10.88 -19.12
C PRO A 97 6.44 12.03 -18.23
N ASP A 98 5.45 12.80 -18.68
CA ASP A 98 4.90 13.93 -17.92
C ASP A 98 4.09 13.49 -16.72
N ALA A 99 3.70 12.21 -16.65
CA ALA A 99 2.89 11.66 -15.57
C ALA A 99 3.71 11.27 -14.33
N ARG A 100 5.02 11.44 -14.33
CA ARG A 100 5.89 10.97 -13.24
C ARG A 100 5.47 11.52 -11.89
N GLY A 101 5.18 12.81 -11.81
CA GLY A 101 4.74 13.44 -10.56
C GLY A 101 3.42 12.88 -10.08
N ASP A 102 2.47 12.67 -10.99
CA ASP A 102 1.16 12.12 -10.66
C ASP A 102 1.27 10.66 -10.22
N VAL A 103 2.13 9.88 -10.88
CA VAL A 103 2.38 8.47 -10.50
C VAL A 103 3.00 8.42 -9.10
N THR A 104 3.96 9.28 -8.81
CA THR A 104 4.59 9.34 -7.48
C THR A 104 3.56 9.67 -6.40
N THR A 105 2.68 10.62 -6.66
CA THR A 105 1.59 10.99 -5.73
C THR A 105 0.63 9.81 -5.53
N SER A 106 0.29 9.12 -6.61
CA SER A 106 -0.60 7.96 -6.56
C SER A 106 0.00 6.83 -5.73
N ILE A 107 1.29 6.52 -5.92
CA ILE A 107 1.99 5.50 -5.13
C ILE A 107 1.95 5.86 -3.65
N ARG A 108 2.22 7.12 -3.32
CA ARG A 108 2.18 7.58 -1.92
C ARG A 108 0.79 7.40 -1.32
N ARG A 109 -0.25 7.76 -2.08
CA ARG A 109 -1.65 7.58 -1.64
C ARG A 109 -1.97 6.11 -1.40
N LEU A 110 -1.61 5.23 -2.33
CA LEU A 110 -1.87 3.81 -2.19
C LEU A 110 -1.14 3.22 -0.98
N ARG A 111 0.06 3.69 -0.69
CA ARG A 111 0.78 3.26 0.51
C ARG A 111 0.10 3.74 1.79
N SER A 112 -0.40 4.98 1.80
CA SER A 112 -1.11 5.50 2.98
C SER A 112 -2.43 4.79 3.23
N LEU A 113 -3.01 4.19 2.19
CA LEU A 113 -4.26 3.42 2.28
C LEU A 113 -4.01 1.93 2.55
N ALA A 114 -2.75 1.51 2.70
CA ALA A 114 -2.35 0.11 2.84
C ALA A 114 -2.79 -0.77 1.65
N MET A 115 -3.01 -0.17 0.49
CA MET A 115 -3.22 -0.90 -0.76
C MET A 115 -1.90 -1.35 -1.36
N LEU A 116 -0.82 -0.61 -1.07
CA LEU A 116 0.56 -1.02 -1.27
C LEU A 116 1.24 -1.00 0.09
N TRP A 117 2.09 -1.98 0.38
CA TRP A 117 2.77 -2.07 1.65
C TRP A 117 4.18 -2.64 1.47
N GLY A 118 5.02 -2.40 2.47
CA GLY A 118 6.41 -2.83 2.45
C GLY A 118 7.37 -1.65 2.41
N SER A 119 8.67 -1.93 2.21
CA SER A 119 9.69 -0.90 2.10
C SER A 119 9.72 -0.32 0.68
N SER A 120 10.43 0.80 0.49
CA SER A 120 10.57 1.41 -0.83
C SER A 120 11.29 0.51 -1.84
N THR A 121 12.07 -0.46 -1.36
CA THR A 121 12.80 -1.39 -2.21
C THR A 121 12.05 -2.69 -2.46
N ALA A 122 10.98 -2.95 -1.71
CA ALA A 122 10.23 -4.20 -1.77
C ALA A 122 8.77 -3.95 -1.41
N VAL A 123 8.04 -3.34 -2.35
CA VAL A 123 6.62 -3.02 -2.19
C VAL A 123 5.78 -4.18 -2.73
N ARG A 124 4.70 -4.47 -2.04
CA ARG A 124 3.71 -5.47 -2.45
C ARG A 124 2.33 -4.84 -2.54
N ALA A 125 1.54 -5.31 -3.51
CA ALA A 125 0.13 -4.96 -3.59
C ALA A 125 -0.67 -5.94 -2.73
N ILE A 126 -1.77 -5.45 -2.15
CA ILE A 126 -2.65 -6.33 -1.38
C ILE A 126 -3.40 -7.28 -2.32
N HIS A 127 -3.71 -8.45 -1.78
CA HIS A 127 -4.61 -9.40 -2.43
C HIS A 127 -5.86 -9.53 -1.56
N PRO A 128 -7.03 -9.25 -2.12
CA PRO A 128 -8.28 -9.47 -1.39
C PRO A 128 -8.53 -10.93 -1.10
#